data_ea575e7a68cb861133a0dbd1fa8fdc78
#
_entry.id   ea575e7a68cb861133a0dbd1fa8fdc78
#
_cell.length_a   1.000
_cell.length_b   1.000
_cell.length_c   1.000
_cell.angle_alpha   90.00
_cell.angle_beta   90.00
_cell.angle_gamma   90.00
#
_symmetry.space_group_name_H-M   'P 1'
#
loop_
_entity.id
_entity.type
_entity.pdbx_description
1 polymer ?
#
loop_
_entity_poly.entity_id
_entity_poly.type
_entity_poly.pdbx_seq_one_letter_code
_entity_poly.pdbx_strand_id
1 'polypeptide(L)'
;MAKTVTGQVKLQIPAGKATPAPPVGTALGPQGVNIMDFCKSFNAKTSAKDQEGLIIPVVITIYSDRTFTFITKTPPVPVLIKRAVAIAKGSAEPHKTKVGKITEKQIEEIAKIKMPDLNCFTVEAAMNSVRGTARSMGVDVA
;
A
#
# COMPACT_ATOMS: atom_id res chain seq x y z
N MET A 1 -6.80 4.26 -31.85
CA MET A 1 -6.95 5.60 -31.25
C MET A 1 -6.51 5.57 -29.79
N ALA A 2 -5.82 6.64 -29.37
CA ALA A 2 -5.47 6.78 -27.98
C ALA A 2 -6.73 7.02 -27.13
N LYS A 3 -6.87 6.24 -26.06
CA LYS A 3 -7.99 6.39 -25.12
C LYS A 3 -7.74 7.59 -24.22
N THR A 4 -8.77 8.37 -23.99
CA THR A 4 -8.70 9.53 -23.10
C THR A 4 -8.91 9.08 -21.65
N VAL A 5 -8.02 9.48 -20.76
CA VAL A 5 -8.18 9.23 -19.33
C VAL A 5 -9.28 10.12 -18.78
N THR A 6 -10.32 9.54 -18.20
CA THR A 6 -11.43 10.29 -17.57
C THR A 6 -11.22 10.46 -16.07
N GLY A 7 -10.42 9.60 -15.44
CA GLY A 7 -10.14 9.72 -14.03
C GLY A 7 -9.12 8.73 -13.53
N GLN A 8 -8.64 8.95 -12.33
CA GLN A 8 -7.79 8.02 -11.60
C GLN A 8 -8.35 7.82 -10.20
N VAL A 9 -8.29 6.59 -9.72
CA VAL A 9 -8.70 6.24 -8.36
C VAL A 9 -7.53 5.53 -7.68
N LYS A 10 -7.22 5.94 -6.48
CA LYS A 10 -6.19 5.31 -5.64
C LYS A 10 -6.85 4.62 -4.47
N LEU A 11 -6.56 3.35 -4.30
CA LEU A 11 -7.16 2.53 -3.24
C LEU A 11 -6.07 1.73 -2.53
N GLN A 12 -6.37 1.34 -1.30
CA GLN A 12 -5.57 0.39 -0.53
C GLN A 12 -6.46 -0.80 -0.21
N ILE A 13 -6.12 -1.96 -0.76
CA ILE A 13 -6.94 -3.17 -0.67
C ILE A 13 -6.08 -4.32 -0.14
N PRO A 14 -6.58 -5.14 0.79
CA PRO A 14 -5.88 -6.35 1.20
C PRO A 14 -5.61 -7.26 0.02
N ALA A 15 -4.40 -7.79 -0.07
CA ALA A 15 -3.99 -8.66 -1.18
C ALA A 15 -4.88 -9.89 -1.28
N GLY A 16 -5.37 -10.18 -2.49
CA GLY A 16 -6.22 -11.33 -2.77
C GLY A 16 -7.64 -11.27 -2.19
N LYS A 17 -8.02 -10.14 -1.58
CA LYS A 17 -9.31 -9.98 -0.88
C LYS A 17 -10.15 -8.80 -1.39
N ALA A 18 -9.97 -8.41 -2.64
CA ALA A 18 -10.83 -7.38 -3.22
C ALA A 18 -12.26 -7.89 -3.38
N THR A 19 -13.22 -7.10 -2.92
CA THR A 19 -14.65 -7.41 -2.99
C THR A 19 -15.41 -6.20 -3.53
N PRO A 20 -16.63 -6.39 -4.10
CA PRO A 20 -17.45 -5.27 -4.53
C PRO A 20 -17.95 -4.37 -3.40
N ALA A 21 -17.80 -4.81 -2.16
CA ALA A 21 -18.18 -4.02 -0.98
C ALA A 21 -17.25 -2.79 -0.82
N PRO A 22 -17.66 -1.74 -0.07
CA PRO A 22 -16.78 -0.63 0.21
C PRO A 22 -15.42 -1.10 0.75
N PRO A 23 -14.29 -0.44 0.40
CA PRO A 23 -14.19 0.83 -0.33
C PRO A 23 -14.18 0.71 -1.87
N VAL A 24 -14.05 -0.48 -2.42
CA VAL A 24 -13.90 -0.70 -3.87
C VAL A 24 -15.15 -0.28 -4.63
N GLY A 25 -16.31 -0.78 -4.22
CA GLY A 25 -17.57 -0.46 -4.87
C GLY A 25 -17.91 1.01 -4.82
N THR A 26 -17.65 1.66 -3.69
CA THR A 26 -17.91 3.08 -3.49
C THR A 26 -17.00 3.95 -4.37
N ALA A 27 -15.76 3.54 -4.56
CA ALA A 27 -14.77 4.29 -5.34
C ALA A 27 -14.97 4.12 -6.85
N LEU A 28 -15.28 2.90 -7.31
CA LEU A 28 -15.40 2.57 -8.72
C LEU A 28 -16.81 2.73 -9.29
N GLY A 29 -17.83 2.60 -8.46
CA GLY A 29 -19.23 2.72 -8.88
C GLY A 29 -19.54 4.01 -9.65
N PRO A 30 -19.21 5.20 -9.11
CA PRO A 30 -19.45 6.47 -9.79
C PRO A 30 -18.71 6.63 -11.11
N GLN A 31 -17.63 5.87 -11.30
CA GLN A 31 -16.81 5.92 -12.52
C GLN A 31 -17.35 5.03 -13.65
N GLY A 32 -18.36 4.22 -13.37
CA GLY A 32 -18.95 3.33 -14.36
C GLY A 32 -18.08 2.14 -14.78
N VAL A 33 -17.11 1.77 -13.95
CA VAL A 33 -16.20 0.65 -14.20
C VAL A 33 -16.83 -0.66 -13.69
N ASN A 34 -16.53 -1.77 -14.38
CA ASN A 34 -16.96 -3.08 -13.94
C ASN A 34 -16.19 -3.52 -12.70
N ILE A 35 -16.81 -3.43 -11.55
CA ILE A 35 -16.22 -3.72 -10.25
C ILE A 35 -15.79 -5.18 -10.14
N MET A 36 -16.60 -6.10 -10.65
CA MET A 36 -16.31 -7.54 -10.59
C MET A 36 -15.06 -7.92 -11.36
N ASP A 37 -14.90 -7.36 -12.57
CA ASP A 37 -13.70 -7.59 -13.37
C ASP A 37 -12.44 -7.07 -12.69
N PHE A 38 -12.54 -5.89 -12.08
CA PHE A 38 -11.45 -5.33 -11.29
C PHE A 38 -11.07 -6.26 -10.12
N CYS A 39 -12.05 -6.69 -9.35
CA CYS A 39 -11.82 -7.58 -8.21
C CYS A 39 -11.15 -8.89 -8.62
N LYS A 40 -11.61 -9.52 -9.70
CA LYS A 40 -11.02 -10.74 -10.22
C LYS A 40 -9.57 -10.53 -10.66
N SER A 41 -9.31 -9.48 -11.43
CA SER A 41 -7.98 -9.15 -11.94
C SER A 41 -7.01 -8.83 -10.80
N PHE A 42 -7.45 -8.03 -9.84
CA PHE A 42 -6.66 -7.67 -8.67
C PHE A 42 -6.33 -8.91 -7.82
N ASN A 43 -7.33 -9.73 -7.50
CA ASN A 43 -7.12 -10.93 -6.71
C ASN A 43 -6.17 -11.92 -7.41
N ALA A 44 -6.30 -12.10 -8.72
CA ALA A 44 -5.39 -12.94 -9.49
C ALA A 44 -3.95 -12.43 -9.44
N LYS A 45 -3.77 -11.11 -9.55
CA LYS A 45 -2.45 -10.47 -9.55
C LYS A 45 -1.79 -10.46 -8.16
N THR A 46 -2.59 -10.36 -7.09
CA THR A 46 -2.10 -10.23 -5.71
C THR A 46 -2.23 -11.51 -4.88
N SER A 47 -2.58 -12.64 -5.49
CA SER A 47 -2.78 -13.91 -4.77
C SER A 47 -1.48 -14.61 -4.35
N ALA A 48 -0.32 -14.03 -4.66
CA ALA A 48 0.97 -14.59 -4.24
C ALA A 48 1.06 -14.65 -2.70
N LYS A 49 1.59 -15.76 -2.18
CA LYS A 49 1.70 -15.99 -0.73
C LYS A 49 2.48 -14.89 0.01
N ASP A 50 3.48 -14.32 -0.65
CA ASP A 50 4.31 -13.25 -0.07
C ASP A 50 3.52 -11.99 0.24
N GLN A 51 2.40 -11.79 -0.45
CA GLN A 51 1.54 -10.60 -0.30
C GLN A 51 0.34 -10.87 0.58
N GLU A 52 0.09 -12.12 0.96
CA GLU A 52 -1.05 -12.49 1.78
C GLU A 52 -1.02 -11.75 3.13
N GLY A 53 -2.15 -11.17 3.48
CA GLY A 53 -2.29 -10.38 4.71
C GLY A 53 -1.73 -8.96 4.63
N LEU A 54 -1.11 -8.57 3.52
CA LEU A 54 -0.63 -7.21 3.32
C LEU A 54 -1.66 -6.37 2.58
N ILE A 55 -1.69 -5.08 2.91
CA ILE A 55 -2.49 -4.10 2.16
C ILE A 55 -1.66 -3.66 0.95
N ILE A 56 -2.26 -3.74 -0.23
CA ILE A 56 -1.60 -3.36 -1.49
C ILE A 56 -2.22 -2.06 -2.00
N PRO A 57 -1.45 -0.98 -2.15
CA PRO A 57 -1.92 0.22 -2.82
C PRO A 57 -2.10 -0.05 -4.31
N VAL A 58 -3.20 0.41 -4.86
CA VAL A 58 -3.50 0.28 -6.29
C VAL A 58 -3.89 1.63 -6.87
N VAL A 59 -3.37 1.93 -8.05
CA VAL A 59 -3.75 3.11 -8.83
C VAL A 59 -4.51 2.62 -10.06
N ILE A 60 -5.78 2.99 -10.16
CA ILE A 60 -6.67 2.59 -11.24
C ILE A 60 -6.84 3.78 -12.18
N THR A 61 -6.49 3.61 -13.44
CA THR A 61 -6.69 4.61 -14.48
C THR A 61 -7.93 4.21 -15.28
N ILE A 62 -8.89 5.12 -15.40
CA ILE A 62 -10.17 4.92 -16.06
C ILE A 62 -10.19 5.70 -17.36
N TYR A 63 -10.61 5.05 -18.43
CA TYR A 63 -10.65 5.62 -19.77
C TYR A 63 -12.09 5.97 -20.19
N SER A 64 -12.20 6.79 -21.22
CA SER A 64 -13.49 7.28 -21.75
C SER A 64 -14.44 6.17 -22.24
N ASP A 65 -13.92 5.03 -22.62
CA ASP A 65 -14.71 3.87 -23.07
C ASP A 65 -15.11 2.93 -21.92
N ARG A 66 -14.96 3.39 -20.66
CA ARG A 66 -15.24 2.64 -19.43
C ARG A 66 -14.31 1.45 -19.19
N THR A 67 -13.23 1.34 -19.95
CA THR A 67 -12.17 0.39 -19.63
C THR A 67 -11.25 0.97 -18.56
N PHE A 68 -10.50 0.11 -17.91
CA PHE A 68 -9.56 0.52 -16.88
C PHE A 68 -8.24 -0.24 -16.99
N THR A 69 -7.20 0.38 -16.50
CA THR A 69 -5.94 -0.29 -16.21
C THR A 69 -5.57 0.00 -14.76
N PHE A 70 -4.84 -0.90 -14.13
CA PHE A 70 -4.40 -0.68 -12.76
C PHE A 70 -2.95 -1.11 -12.57
N ILE A 71 -2.30 -0.41 -11.66
CA ILE A 71 -0.93 -0.66 -11.25
C ILE A 71 -0.96 -0.94 -9.74
N THR A 72 -0.36 -2.06 -9.34
CA THR A 72 -0.17 -2.36 -7.91
C THR A 72 1.20 -1.87 -7.49
N LYS A 73 1.27 -1.28 -6.31
CA LYS A 73 2.50 -0.78 -5.70
C LYS A 73 2.93 -1.68 -4.54
N THR A 74 4.11 -1.43 -4.00
CA THR A 74 4.58 -2.14 -2.81
C THR A 74 3.71 -1.77 -1.59
N PRO A 75 3.60 -2.66 -0.58
CA PRO A 75 2.81 -2.36 0.61
C PRO A 75 3.24 -1.05 1.29
N PRO A 76 2.32 -0.30 1.92
CA PRO A 76 2.67 0.92 2.63
C PRO A 76 3.67 0.65 3.76
N VAL A 77 4.59 1.59 3.99
CA VAL A 77 5.61 1.46 5.05
C VAL A 77 4.99 1.18 6.43
N PRO A 78 3.91 1.84 6.84
CA PRO A 78 3.28 1.54 8.14
C PRO A 78 2.84 0.09 8.30
N VAL A 79 2.34 -0.51 7.24
CA VAL A 79 1.91 -1.94 7.24
C VAL A 79 3.13 -2.85 7.44
N LEU A 80 4.22 -2.56 6.75
CA LEU A 80 5.46 -3.31 6.87
C LEU A 80 6.08 -3.17 8.27
N ILE A 81 6.04 -1.97 8.85
CA ILE A 81 6.53 -1.72 10.21
C ILE A 81 5.69 -2.49 11.24
N LYS A 82 4.37 -2.44 11.13
CA LYS A 82 3.48 -3.20 12.03
C LYS A 82 3.77 -4.69 11.98
N ARG A 83 4.02 -5.22 10.80
CA ARG A 83 4.37 -6.63 10.62
C ARG A 83 5.73 -6.97 11.24
N ALA A 84 6.74 -6.12 11.03
CA ALA A 84 8.09 -6.32 11.55
C ALA A 84 8.14 -6.26 13.08
N VAL A 85 7.38 -5.36 13.68
CA VAL A 85 7.33 -5.13 15.14
C VAL A 85 6.26 -5.99 15.80
N ALA A 86 5.39 -6.62 15.02
CA ALA A 86 4.27 -7.46 15.48
C ALA A 86 3.26 -6.69 16.35
N ILE A 87 2.91 -5.47 15.95
CA ILE A 87 1.87 -4.66 16.59
C ILE A 87 0.64 -4.55 15.69
N ALA A 88 -0.54 -4.49 16.29
CA ALA A 88 -1.79 -4.38 15.55
C ALA A 88 -2.08 -2.94 15.12
N LYS A 89 -1.66 -1.96 15.92
CA LYS A 89 -1.97 -0.54 15.71
C LYS A 89 -0.82 0.34 16.18
N GLY A 90 -0.58 1.43 15.46
CA GLY A 90 0.36 2.46 15.88
C GLY A 90 -0.15 3.29 17.05
N SER A 91 0.72 4.10 17.63
CA SER A 91 0.36 4.98 18.77
C SER A 91 -0.54 6.14 18.31
N ALA A 92 -1.54 6.46 19.11
CA ALA A 92 -2.35 7.68 18.95
C ALA A 92 -1.58 8.94 19.35
N GLU A 93 -0.61 8.80 20.27
CA GLU A 93 0.25 9.88 20.74
C GLU A 93 1.72 9.48 20.60
N PRO A 94 2.29 9.47 19.36
CA PRO A 94 3.61 8.90 19.12
C PRO A 94 4.76 9.63 19.81
N HIS A 95 4.56 10.88 20.17
CA HIS A 95 5.55 11.67 20.89
C HIS A 95 5.59 11.39 22.40
N LYS A 96 4.53 10.79 22.93
CA LYS A 96 4.40 10.47 24.36
C LYS A 96 4.40 8.97 24.63
N THR A 97 3.60 8.23 23.87
CA THR A 97 3.39 6.80 24.07
C THR A 97 4.07 6.01 22.96
N LYS A 98 5.07 5.23 23.30
CA LYS A 98 5.75 4.33 22.36
C LYS A 98 5.14 2.94 22.44
N VAL A 99 4.91 2.33 21.27
CA VAL A 99 4.24 1.03 21.17
C VAL A 99 5.16 -0.12 20.76
N GLY A 100 6.40 0.18 20.39
CA GLY A 100 7.35 -0.84 20.00
C GLY A 100 8.71 -0.28 19.64
N LYS A 101 9.61 -1.18 19.28
CA LYS A 101 10.95 -0.86 18.80
C LYS A 101 11.23 -1.62 17.51
N ILE A 102 11.93 -0.98 16.58
CA ILE A 102 12.36 -1.57 15.34
C ILE A 102 13.89 -1.51 15.24
N THR A 103 14.52 -2.57 14.74
CA THR A 103 15.97 -2.60 14.58
C THR A 103 16.37 -1.98 13.23
N GLU A 104 17.61 -1.49 13.16
CA GLU A 104 18.17 -0.96 11.90
C GLU A 104 18.13 -1.97 10.76
N LYS A 105 18.32 -3.25 11.06
CA LYS A 105 18.25 -4.33 10.09
C LYS A 105 16.84 -4.48 9.50
N GLN A 106 15.82 -4.40 10.34
CA GLN A 106 14.42 -4.44 9.90
C GLN A 106 14.08 -3.22 9.03
N ILE A 107 14.59 -2.05 9.41
CA ILE A 107 14.43 -0.82 8.61
C ILE A 107 15.07 -0.98 7.23
N GLU A 108 16.25 -1.56 7.14
CA GLU A 108 16.94 -1.83 5.88
C GLU A 108 16.12 -2.77 4.99
N GLU A 109 15.58 -3.85 5.55
CA GLU A 109 14.74 -4.79 4.83
C GLU A 109 13.48 -4.12 4.26
N ILE A 110 12.81 -3.31 5.06
CA ILE A 110 11.62 -2.55 4.63
C ILE A 110 12.00 -1.55 3.54
N ALA A 111 13.11 -0.85 3.69
CA ALA A 111 13.61 0.11 2.71
C ALA A 111 13.87 -0.56 1.36
N LYS A 112 14.48 -1.74 1.35
CA LYS A 112 14.73 -2.51 0.12
C LYS A 112 13.44 -2.93 -0.57
N ILE A 113 12.42 -3.35 0.19
CA ILE A 113 11.12 -3.71 -0.37
C ILE A 113 10.45 -2.49 -1.01
N LYS A 114 10.59 -1.33 -0.40
CA LYS A 114 9.93 -0.09 -0.84
C LYS A 114 10.69 0.68 -1.92
N MET A 115 11.96 0.38 -2.15
CA MET A 115 12.81 1.09 -3.13
C MET A 115 12.17 1.30 -4.50
N PRO A 116 11.46 0.31 -5.11
CA PRO A 116 10.85 0.52 -6.42
C PRO A 116 9.84 1.66 -6.49
N ASP A 117 9.19 2.00 -5.37
CA ASP A 117 8.17 3.05 -5.30
C ASP A 117 8.69 4.37 -4.76
N LEU A 118 9.94 4.39 -4.26
CA LEU A 118 10.55 5.59 -3.70
C LEU A 118 11.38 6.32 -4.76
N ASN A 119 11.49 7.63 -4.59
CA ASN A 119 12.32 8.47 -5.44
C ASN A 119 13.76 8.64 -4.94
N CYS A 120 14.17 7.84 -3.97
CA CYS A 120 15.52 7.87 -3.45
C CYS A 120 16.46 7.03 -4.31
N PHE A 121 17.74 7.46 -4.35
CA PHE A 121 18.79 6.78 -5.12
C PHE A 121 19.60 5.80 -4.27
N THR A 122 19.54 5.92 -2.94
CA THR A 122 20.32 5.09 -2.02
C THR A 122 19.42 4.41 -1.00
N VAL A 123 19.87 3.26 -0.49
CA VAL A 123 19.16 2.54 0.58
C VAL A 123 19.11 3.37 1.87
N GLU A 124 20.17 4.11 2.17
CA GLU A 124 20.20 4.98 3.36
C GLU A 124 19.11 6.06 3.32
N ALA A 125 18.89 6.69 2.17
CA ALA A 125 17.81 7.67 1.99
C ALA A 125 16.45 7.01 2.20
N ALA A 126 16.25 5.80 1.69
CA ALA A 126 15.04 5.02 1.91
C ALA A 126 14.86 4.66 3.39
N MET A 127 15.94 4.26 4.07
CA MET A 127 15.93 3.97 5.50
C MET A 127 15.52 5.20 6.33
N ASN A 128 15.98 6.39 5.95
CA ASN A 128 15.58 7.63 6.63
C ASN A 128 14.07 7.88 6.50
N SER A 129 13.49 7.61 5.35
CA SER A 129 12.03 7.70 5.15
C SER A 129 11.28 6.71 6.04
N VAL A 130 11.79 5.48 6.15
CA VAL A 130 11.20 4.44 7.02
C VAL A 130 11.31 4.84 8.50
N ARG A 131 12.45 5.37 8.93
CA ARG A 131 12.65 5.87 10.29
C ARG A 131 11.64 6.97 10.64
N GLY A 132 11.42 7.91 9.73
CA GLY A 132 10.43 8.97 9.91
C GLY A 132 9.02 8.41 10.09
N THR A 133 8.64 7.42 9.30
CA THR A 133 7.34 6.75 9.41
C THR A 133 7.23 5.99 10.75
N ALA A 134 8.25 5.26 11.14
CA ALA A 134 8.28 4.55 12.42
C ALA A 134 8.11 5.52 13.60
N ARG A 135 8.81 6.64 13.56
CA ARG A 135 8.69 7.70 14.57
C ARG A 135 7.27 8.23 14.65
N SER A 136 6.61 8.47 13.51
CA SER A 136 5.23 8.94 13.45
C SER A 136 4.23 7.93 13.99
N MET A 137 4.60 6.65 14.04
CA MET A 137 3.78 5.57 14.59
C MET A 137 4.03 5.29 16.07
N GLY A 138 4.99 5.98 16.68
CA GLY A 138 5.40 5.70 18.05
C GLY A 138 6.27 4.46 18.18
N VAL A 139 7.01 4.11 17.16
CA VAL A 139 7.98 3.01 17.15
C VAL A 139 9.39 3.60 17.22
N ASP A 140 10.13 3.23 18.24
CA ASP A 140 11.51 3.68 18.41
C ASP A 140 12.46 2.86 17.57
N VAL A 141 13.51 3.49 17.07
CA VAL A 141 14.60 2.82 16.37
C VAL A 141 15.65 2.41 17.37
N ALA A 142 15.93 1.14 17.39
CA ALA A 142 16.94 0.57 18.29
C ALA A 142 18.33 0.55 17.64
#